data_98d21f3255b9cd12d4989ff29edf195a
#
_entry.id   98d21f3255b9cd12d4989ff29edf195a
#
_cell.length_a   1.000
_cell.length_b   1.000
_cell.length_c   1.000
_cell.angle_alpha   90.00
_cell.angle_beta   90.00
_cell.angle_gamma   90.00
#
_symmetry.space_group_name_H-M   'P 1'
#
loop_
_entity.id
_entity.type
_entity.pdbx_description
1 polymer ?
#
loop_
_entity_poly.entity_id
_entity_poly.type
_entity_poly.pdbx_seq_one_letter_code
_entity_poly.pdbx_strand_id
1 'polypeptide(L)'
;FEVYATTTVKAIAYNEAIATSSMVTTTVFTQATKVPCAQAAAIAKALSNNTETTELYYSVKGYVTSIKDTLNTSTSVQQFWIADTKTGGEVLYSYNNQVPCAMEVGMKVRIVGRLKQWNTGQYIQPQIVSAKITVLAPAPKVYTVSATAENGTVEGAGQYEEGTQATLTATAAEGYEFVNWTVDGTEVSTENPYTFTVTADVALVANF
;
A
#
# COMPACT_ATOMS: atom_id res chain seq x y z
N PHE A 1 19.98 13.76 -1.42
CA PHE A 1 20.57 12.70 -2.22
C PHE A 1 20.40 11.35 -1.53
N GLU A 2 20.37 10.27 -2.31
CA GLU A 2 20.19 8.91 -1.76
C GLU A 2 21.56 8.26 -1.54
N VAL A 3 21.76 7.68 -0.35
CA VAL A 3 22.98 6.94 -0.02
C VAL A 3 22.74 5.45 -0.24
N TYR A 4 23.44 4.86 -1.19
CA TYR A 4 23.31 3.44 -1.56
C TYR A 4 24.30 2.53 -0.82
N ALA A 5 25.25 3.10 -0.11
CA ALA A 5 26.21 2.42 0.76
C ALA A 5 26.57 3.33 1.93
N THR A 6 27.20 2.78 2.96
CA THR A 6 27.75 3.60 4.05
C THR A 6 28.76 4.57 3.48
N THR A 7 28.54 5.86 3.65
CA THR A 7 29.36 6.92 3.05
C THR A 7 29.71 7.94 4.11
N THR A 8 30.99 8.32 4.14
CA THR A 8 31.45 9.43 4.97
C THR A 8 31.57 10.67 4.09
N VAL A 9 30.81 11.71 4.43
CA VAL A 9 30.90 13.01 3.76
C VAL A 9 31.64 13.98 4.65
N LYS A 10 32.67 14.59 4.08
CA LYS A 10 33.42 15.69 4.71
C LYS A 10 33.15 16.98 3.94
N ALA A 11 32.71 18.01 4.64
CA ALA A 11 32.45 19.31 4.07
C ALA A 11 33.27 20.39 4.79
N ILE A 12 33.84 21.30 4.02
CA ILE A 12 34.53 22.48 4.50
C ILE A 12 33.92 23.69 3.80
N ALA A 13 33.45 24.67 4.57
CA ALA A 13 33.12 25.97 4.02
C ALA A 13 34.36 26.87 4.07
N TYR A 14 34.69 27.49 2.96
CA TYR A 14 35.80 28.43 2.85
C TYR A 14 35.27 29.83 2.53
N ASN A 15 35.75 30.83 3.26
CA ASN A 15 35.43 32.21 2.98
C ASN A 15 36.66 32.91 2.46
N GLU A 16 36.71 33.23 1.17
CA GLU A 16 37.82 33.86 0.49
C GLU A 16 38.09 35.27 1.03
N ALA A 17 37.06 36.00 1.47
CA ALA A 17 37.22 37.38 1.94
C ALA A 17 37.99 37.51 3.25
N ILE A 18 37.97 36.48 4.09
CA ILE A 18 38.67 36.48 5.40
C ILE A 18 39.69 35.34 5.51
N ALA A 19 39.93 34.62 4.42
CA ALA A 19 40.88 33.52 4.34
C ALA A 19 40.77 32.49 5.49
N THR A 20 39.57 32.26 5.98
CA THR A 20 39.30 31.28 7.06
C THR A 20 38.45 30.14 6.54
N SER A 21 38.73 28.95 7.02
CA SER A 21 37.88 27.76 6.78
C SER A 21 37.05 27.42 8.01
N SER A 22 35.85 26.92 7.79
CA SER A 22 35.06 26.32 8.87
C SER A 22 35.70 25.02 9.35
N MET A 23 35.29 24.55 10.53
CA MET A 23 35.64 23.20 10.97
C MET A 23 35.16 22.18 9.97
N VAL A 24 35.99 21.16 9.72
CA VAL A 24 35.57 20.02 8.90
C VAL A 24 34.43 19.29 9.62
N THR A 25 33.27 19.25 8.98
CA THR A 25 32.17 18.45 9.48
C THR A 25 32.20 17.09 8.77
N THR A 26 32.26 16.03 9.56
CA THR A 26 32.21 14.66 9.06
C THR A 26 30.87 14.04 9.46
N THR A 27 30.09 13.62 8.50
CA THR A 27 28.84 12.90 8.72
C THR A 27 28.93 11.54 8.07
N VAL A 28 28.71 10.49 8.84
CA VAL A 28 28.62 9.11 8.33
C VAL A 28 27.16 8.83 7.99
N PHE A 29 26.89 8.57 6.72
CA PHE A 29 25.60 8.13 6.25
C PHE A 29 25.58 6.61 6.18
N THR A 30 24.76 5.99 7.00
CA THR A 30 24.61 4.53 7.02
C THR A 30 23.40 4.13 6.18
N GLN A 31 23.60 3.23 5.24
CA GLN A 31 22.52 2.69 4.43
C GLN A 31 21.53 1.94 5.32
N ALA A 32 20.23 2.19 5.13
CA ALA A 32 19.19 1.43 5.80
C ALA A 32 19.17 -0.03 5.31
N THR A 33 19.09 -0.98 6.24
CA THR A 33 19.00 -2.41 5.92
C THR A 33 17.64 -2.72 5.30
N LYS A 34 17.63 -3.28 4.09
CA LYS A 34 16.38 -3.65 3.39
C LYS A 34 15.88 -4.98 3.92
N VAL A 35 14.65 -5.00 4.41
CA VAL A 35 13.99 -6.22 4.93
C VAL A 35 12.51 -6.22 4.54
N PRO A 36 11.89 -7.43 4.39
CA PRO A 36 10.42 -7.58 4.30
C PRO A 36 9.70 -7.11 5.57
N CYS A 37 8.40 -6.82 5.48
CA CYS A 37 7.58 -6.41 6.63
C CYS A 37 7.60 -7.47 7.73
N ALA A 38 7.46 -8.75 7.38
CA ALA A 38 7.48 -9.85 8.34
C ALA A 38 8.80 -9.94 9.10
N GLN A 39 9.94 -9.76 8.42
CA GLN A 39 11.26 -9.76 9.06
C GLN A 39 11.44 -8.53 9.95
N ALA A 40 11.03 -7.33 9.51
CA ALA A 40 11.05 -6.13 10.33
C ALA A 40 10.20 -6.29 11.61
N ALA A 41 9.02 -6.88 11.48
CA ALA A 41 8.15 -7.18 12.62
C ALA A 41 8.79 -8.18 13.60
N ALA A 42 9.45 -9.22 13.09
CA ALA A 42 10.17 -10.19 13.93
C ALA A 42 11.32 -9.53 14.69
N ILE A 43 12.12 -8.68 14.04
CA ILE A 43 13.19 -7.92 14.66
C ILE A 43 12.61 -7.00 15.76
N ALA A 44 11.54 -6.25 15.45
CA ALA A 44 10.89 -5.38 16.44
C ALA A 44 10.39 -6.14 17.66
N LYS A 45 9.77 -7.31 17.47
CA LYS A 45 9.25 -8.16 18.55
C LYS A 45 10.35 -8.75 19.45
N ALA A 46 11.56 -8.91 18.92
CA ALA A 46 12.71 -9.43 19.66
C ALA A 46 13.42 -8.37 20.53
N LEU A 47 13.06 -7.09 20.40
CA LEU A 47 13.61 -6.01 21.21
C LEU A 47 13.07 -6.06 22.65
N SER A 48 13.76 -5.39 23.55
CA SER A 48 13.23 -5.14 24.88
C SER A 48 12.02 -4.22 24.83
N ASN A 49 11.10 -4.35 25.81
CA ASN A 49 9.87 -3.58 25.87
C ASN A 49 10.11 -2.07 25.71
N ASN A 50 9.41 -1.44 24.78
CA ASN A 50 9.49 -0.01 24.49
C ASN A 50 10.90 0.52 24.11
N THR A 51 11.81 -0.36 23.73
CA THR A 51 13.16 0.02 23.28
C THR A 51 13.16 0.25 21.78
N GLU A 52 13.75 1.35 21.34
CA GLU A 52 14.02 1.62 19.94
C GLU A 52 15.37 1.01 19.53
N THR A 53 15.48 0.58 18.28
CA THR A 53 16.78 0.24 17.70
C THR A 53 17.56 1.54 17.49
N THR A 54 18.54 1.82 18.31
CA THR A 54 19.22 3.12 18.36
C THR A 54 20.18 3.35 17.19
N GLU A 55 20.70 2.32 16.57
CA GLU A 55 21.84 2.44 15.63
C GLU A 55 21.49 2.13 14.17
N LEU A 56 20.47 1.32 13.93
CA LEU A 56 20.14 0.86 12.58
C LEU A 56 18.82 1.43 12.10
N TYR A 57 18.83 1.86 10.83
CA TYR A 57 17.63 2.15 10.08
C TYR A 57 17.28 0.96 9.19
N TYR A 58 15.99 0.69 9.07
CA TYR A 58 15.46 -0.35 8.20
C TYR A 58 14.63 0.27 7.09
N SER A 59 14.82 -0.24 5.88
CA SER A 59 14.02 0.13 4.70
C SER A 59 13.05 -1.00 4.40
N VAL A 60 11.80 -0.77 4.70
CA VAL A 60 10.71 -1.74 4.53
C VAL A 60 9.83 -1.31 3.38
N LYS A 61 9.52 -2.22 2.45
CA LYS A 61 8.52 -2.02 1.41
C LYS A 61 7.33 -2.89 1.73
N GLY A 62 6.13 -2.35 1.63
CA GLY A 62 4.90 -3.10 1.88
C GLY A 62 3.69 -2.41 1.31
N TYR A 63 2.55 -3.05 1.48
CA TYR A 63 1.24 -2.51 1.17
C TYR A 63 0.57 -2.04 2.44
N VAL A 64 -0.11 -0.89 2.40
CA VAL A 64 -1.00 -0.44 3.48
C VAL A 64 -2.17 -1.41 3.55
N THR A 65 -2.36 -2.06 4.69
CA THR A 65 -3.37 -3.11 4.86
C THR A 65 -4.53 -2.67 5.75
N SER A 66 -4.29 -1.74 6.66
CA SER A 66 -5.35 -1.09 7.43
C SER A 66 -4.94 0.29 7.91
N ILE A 67 -5.92 1.17 8.12
CA ILE A 67 -5.76 2.53 8.62
C ILE A 67 -6.35 2.58 10.02
N LYS A 68 -5.59 3.11 10.98
CA LYS A 68 -6.07 3.24 12.35
C LYS A 68 -6.83 4.54 12.60
N ASP A 69 -6.37 5.63 12.00
CA ASP A 69 -6.92 6.97 12.22
C ASP A 69 -6.94 7.78 10.92
N THR A 70 -7.70 8.87 10.94
CA THR A 70 -7.69 9.83 9.85
C THR A 70 -6.41 10.65 9.86
N LEU A 71 -6.01 11.18 8.69
CA LEU A 71 -4.86 12.06 8.59
C LEU A 71 -5.05 13.31 9.48
N ASN A 72 -4.14 13.52 10.41
CA ASN A 72 -4.04 14.77 11.12
C ASN A 72 -3.38 15.83 10.21
N THR A 73 -4.18 16.73 9.67
CA THR A 73 -3.71 17.74 8.69
C THR A 73 -2.75 18.76 9.28
N SER A 74 -2.81 19.01 10.60
CA SER A 74 -1.91 19.97 11.28
C SER A 74 -0.50 19.41 11.47
N THR A 75 -0.37 18.11 11.70
CA THR A 75 0.92 17.43 11.95
C THR A 75 1.37 16.58 10.79
N SER A 76 0.52 16.36 9.78
CA SER A 76 0.72 15.40 8.69
C SER A 76 0.99 13.98 9.18
N VAL A 77 0.45 13.61 10.34
CA VAL A 77 0.61 12.27 10.92
C VAL A 77 -0.61 11.42 10.64
N GLN A 78 -0.37 10.18 10.25
CA GLN A 78 -1.38 9.13 10.13
C GLN A 78 -0.79 7.79 10.54
N GLN A 79 -1.56 6.98 11.23
CA GLN A 79 -1.12 5.68 11.71
C GLN A 79 -1.81 4.57 10.92
N PHE A 80 -1.02 3.58 10.50
CA PHE A 80 -1.49 2.50 9.64
C PHE A 80 -0.61 1.26 9.76
N TRP A 81 -1.12 0.15 9.26
CA TRP A 81 -0.40 -1.12 9.18
C TRP A 81 0.08 -1.38 7.76
N ILE A 82 1.21 -2.06 7.65
CA ILE A 82 1.73 -2.56 6.37
C ILE A 82 2.04 -4.05 6.46
N ALA A 83 1.94 -4.72 5.30
CA ALA A 83 2.37 -6.10 5.11
C ALA A 83 3.07 -6.30 3.76
N ASP A 84 3.69 -7.45 3.57
CA ASP A 84 4.40 -7.79 2.33
C ASP A 84 3.43 -7.97 1.14
N THR A 85 2.17 -8.31 1.41
CA THR A 85 1.09 -8.47 0.42
C THR A 85 -0.11 -7.59 0.75
N LYS A 86 -0.98 -7.31 -0.22
CA LYS A 86 -2.19 -6.49 -0.04
C LYS A 86 -3.16 -7.10 0.99
N THR A 87 -3.18 -8.42 1.11
CA THR A 87 -4.06 -9.19 2.03
C THR A 87 -3.31 -9.74 3.24
N GLY A 88 -2.10 -9.26 3.49
CA GLY A 88 -1.18 -9.80 4.51
C GLY A 88 -1.54 -9.47 5.96
N GLY A 89 -2.65 -8.77 6.20
CA GLY A 89 -3.09 -8.38 7.53
C GLY A 89 -2.21 -7.30 8.18
N GLU A 90 -2.26 -7.22 9.50
CA GLU A 90 -1.56 -6.21 10.30
C GLU A 90 -0.20 -6.74 10.77
N VAL A 91 0.86 -6.52 9.99
CA VAL A 91 2.19 -7.09 10.23
C VAL A 91 3.13 -6.11 10.94
N LEU A 92 3.31 -4.90 10.39
CA LEU A 92 4.19 -3.87 10.92
C LEU A 92 3.43 -2.54 11.02
N TYR A 93 3.44 -1.92 12.19
CA TYR A 93 2.69 -0.71 12.47
C TYR A 93 3.54 0.55 12.25
N SER A 94 3.08 1.45 11.41
CA SER A 94 3.65 2.79 11.24
C SER A 94 3.09 3.70 12.33
N TYR A 95 3.90 3.96 13.36
CA TYR A 95 3.48 4.71 14.52
C TYR A 95 4.03 6.14 14.52
N ASN A 96 3.13 7.11 14.61
CA ASN A 96 3.44 8.54 14.76
C ASN A 96 4.44 9.08 13.72
N ASN A 97 4.33 8.59 12.48
CA ASN A 97 5.16 9.04 11.38
C ASN A 97 4.40 10.04 10.51
N GLN A 98 5.13 11.08 10.05
CA GLN A 98 4.59 11.99 9.04
C GLN A 98 4.43 11.26 7.70
N VAL A 99 3.33 11.55 7.03
CA VAL A 99 2.99 10.99 5.72
C VAL A 99 2.97 12.07 4.65
N PRO A 100 3.34 11.76 3.40
CA PRO A 100 3.36 12.74 2.31
C PRO A 100 1.95 13.09 1.80
N CYS A 101 0.96 12.25 2.06
CA CYS A 101 -0.45 12.42 1.72
C CYS A 101 -1.29 11.52 2.63
N ALA A 102 -2.62 11.61 2.56
CA ALA A 102 -3.47 10.62 3.20
C ALA A 102 -3.14 9.22 2.69
N MET A 103 -2.91 8.28 3.62
CA MET A 103 -2.66 6.89 3.28
C MET A 103 -3.99 6.18 3.06
N GLU A 104 -4.03 5.31 2.06
CA GLU A 104 -5.19 4.49 1.71
C GLU A 104 -4.79 3.02 1.68
N VAL A 105 -5.73 2.15 2.01
CA VAL A 105 -5.52 0.68 1.94
C VAL A 105 -5.22 0.30 0.49
N GLY A 106 -4.22 -0.57 0.32
CA GLY A 106 -3.73 -0.99 -1.00
C GLY A 106 -2.56 -0.15 -1.56
N MET A 107 -2.29 1.05 -1.01
CA MET A 107 -1.10 1.81 -1.39
C MET A 107 0.17 0.99 -1.15
N LYS A 108 1.12 1.08 -2.08
CA LYS A 108 2.46 0.53 -1.89
C LYS A 108 3.40 1.61 -1.38
N VAL A 109 4.06 1.33 -0.28
CA VAL A 109 4.95 2.30 0.40
C VAL A 109 6.35 1.74 0.63
N ARG A 110 7.31 2.66 0.76
CA ARG A 110 8.61 2.40 1.37
C ARG A 110 8.69 3.23 2.64
N ILE A 111 9.02 2.60 3.74
CA ILE A 111 9.23 3.24 5.04
C ILE A 111 10.67 3.02 5.45
N VAL A 112 11.38 4.10 5.74
CA VAL A 112 12.76 4.05 6.26
C VAL A 112 12.75 4.63 7.65
N GLY A 113 12.94 3.79 8.65
CA GLY A 113 12.84 4.19 10.06
C GLY A 113 13.51 3.20 11.00
N ARG A 114 13.34 3.45 12.28
CA ARG A 114 13.81 2.57 13.36
C ARG A 114 12.70 1.61 13.77
N LEU A 115 13.08 0.44 14.23
CA LEU A 115 12.13 -0.54 14.74
C LEU A 115 11.99 -0.40 16.24
N LYS A 116 10.78 -0.63 16.74
CA LYS A 116 10.41 -0.53 18.15
C LYS A 116 9.44 -1.65 18.50
N GLN A 117 9.51 -2.12 19.74
CA GLN A 117 8.49 -2.95 20.34
C GLN A 117 7.59 -2.08 21.22
N TRP A 118 6.27 -2.19 21.06
CA TRP A 118 5.30 -1.74 22.02
C TRP A 118 4.65 -2.95 22.67
N ASN A 119 4.82 -3.08 23.99
CA ASN A 119 4.34 -4.23 24.75
C ASN A 119 3.55 -3.74 25.96
N THR A 120 2.29 -4.15 26.04
CA THR A 120 1.38 -3.84 27.15
C THR A 120 1.31 -4.98 28.19
N GLY A 121 2.07 -6.06 28.01
CA GLY A 121 1.96 -7.30 28.78
C GLY A 121 0.98 -8.31 28.20
N GLN A 122 -0.07 -7.86 27.52
CA GLN A 122 -1.06 -8.71 26.85
C GLN A 122 -0.87 -8.78 25.33
N TYR A 123 -0.25 -7.74 24.77
CA TYR A 123 -0.11 -7.56 23.33
C TYR A 123 1.24 -6.95 22.96
N ILE A 124 1.90 -7.55 21.99
CA ILE A 124 3.16 -7.06 21.42
C ILE A 124 2.88 -6.49 20.03
N GLN A 125 3.07 -5.18 19.88
CA GLN A 125 2.92 -4.49 18.61
C GLN A 125 4.30 -4.13 18.03
N PRO A 126 4.72 -4.73 16.90
CA PRO A 126 5.92 -4.32 16.21
C PRO A 126 5.66 -2.99 15.49
N GLN A 127 6.53 -2.01 15.72
CA GLN A 127 6.37 -0.66 15.19
C GLN A 127 7.59 -0.25 14.38
N ILE A 128 7.35 0.61 13.38
CA ILE A 128 8.38 1.41 12.72
C ILE A 128 8.11 2.88 13.06
N VAL A 129 9.13 3.54 13.58
CA VAL A 129 9.06 4.90 14.14
C VAL A 129 10.15 5.80 13.59
N SER A 130 10.03 7.12 13.81
CA SER A 130 11.00 8.12 13.34
C SER A 130 11.31 7.93 11.86
N ALA A 131 10.28 7.69 11.06
CA ALA A 131 10.43 7.18 9.71
C ALA A 131 10.11 8.21 8.63
N LYS A 132 10.82 8.09 7.51
CA LYS A 132 10.47 8.72 6.23
C LYS A 132 9.62 7.74 5.42
N ILE A 133 8.48 8.19 4.97
CA ILE A 133 7.54 7.42 4.15
C ILE A 133 7.57 7.94 2.71
N THR A 134 7.62 7.02 1.76
CA THR A 134 7.54 7.30 0.33
C THR A 134 6.45 6.41 -0.28
N VAL A 135 5.48 7.00 -0.95
CA VAL A 135 4.49 6.27 -1.74
C VAL A 135 5.15 5.78 -3.02
N LEU A 136 5.10 4.48 -3.27
CA LEU A 136 5.65 3.83 -4.46
C LEU A 136 4.57 3.58 -5.52
N ALA A 137 3.33 3.32 -5.09
CA ALA A 137 2.16 3.22 -5.95
C ALA A 137 0.92 3.64 -5.15
N PRO A 138 -0.06 4.30 -5.79
CA PRO A 138 -1.33 4.65 -5.16
C PRO A 138 -2.13 3.38 -4.81
N ALA A 139 -3.22 3.56 -4.07
CA ALA A 139 -4.22 2.50 -3.91
C ALA A 139 -4.83 2.15 -5.28
N PRO A 140 -5.12 0.88 -5.54
CA PRO A 140 -5.80 0.52 -6.78
C PRO A 140 -7.21 1.13 -6.76
N LYS A 141 -7.64 1.64 -7.90
CA LYS A 141 -9.04 1.99 -8.09
C LYS A 141 -9.87 0.71 -8.13
N VAL A 142 -11.05 0.76 -7.56
CA VAL A 142 -11.99 -0.36 -7.56
C VAL A 142 -13.26 0.11 -8.26
N TYR A 143 -13.73 -0.70 -9.19
CA TYR A 143 -14.95 -0.46 -9.95
C TYR A 143 -15.98 -1.54 -9.67
N THR A 144 -17.25 -1.18 -9.82
CA THR A 144 -18.39 -2.07 -9.64
C THR A 144 -18.83 -2.61 -10.99
N VAL A 145 -18.80 -3.91 -11.14
CA VAL A 145 -19.45 -4.64 -12.25
C VAL A 145 -20.78 -5.15 -11.74
N SER A 146 -21.87 -4.59 -12.22
CA SER A 146 -23.24 -5.06 -11.95
C SER A 146 -23.79 -5.79 -13.16
N ALA A 147 -24.67 -6.76 -12.94
CA ALA A 147 -25.34 -7.45 -14.01
C ALA A 147 -26.76 -7.83 -13.59
N THR A 148 -27.70 -7.71 -14.53
CA THR A 148 -29.09 -8.08 -14.36
C THR A 148 -29.55 -9.01 -15.49
N ALA A 149 -30.59 -9.78 -15.23
CA ALA A 149 -31.22 -10.68 -16.19
C ALA A 149 -32.72 -10.76 -15.93
N GLU A 150 -33.51 -10.76 -17.01
CA GLU A 150 -34.87 -11.25 -17.01
C GLU A 150 -34.86 -12.63 -17.66
N ASN A 151 -35.66 -13.58 -17.14
CA ASN A 151 -35.71 -14.96 -17.64
C ASN A 151 -34.39 -15.77 -17.48
N GLY A 152 -33.61 -15.46 -16.46
CA GLY A 152 -32.36 -16.16 -16.15
C GLY A 152 -31.67 -15.61 -14.92
N THR A 153 -30.43 -16.05 -14.70
CA THR A 153 -29.56 -15.60 -13.60
C THR A 153 -28.19 -15.21 -14.12
N VAL A 154 -27.48 -14.37 -13.39
CA VAL A 154 -26.11 -13.98 -13.69
C VAL A 154 -25.21 -14.18 -12.48
N GLU A 155 -24.01 -14.71 -12.72
CA GLU A 155 -22.95 -14.85 -11.75
C GLU A 155 -21.74 -14.01 -12.20
N GLY A 156 -20.85 -13.63 -11.25
CA GLY A 156 -19.62 -12.89 -11.51
C GLY A 156 -19.75 -11.39 -11.32
N ALA A 157 -20.90 -10.84 -10.95
CA ALA A 157 -21.04 -9.45 -10.55
C ALA A 157 -20.29 -9.18 -9.24
N GLY A 158 -19.70 -7.98 -9.08
CA GLY A 158 -18.94 -7.64 -7.86
C GLY A 158 -18.04 -6.42 -8.04
N GLN A 159 -17.10 -6.27 -7.10
CA GLN A 159 -16.08 -5.23 -7.15
C GLN A 159 -14.76 -5.79 -7.69
N TYR A 160 -14.12 -5.04 -8.59
CA TYR A 160 -12.91 -5.43 -9.28
C TYR A 160 -11.89 -4.29 -9.26
N GLU A 161 -10.61 -4.61 -9.05
CA GLU A 161 -9.53 -3.62 -9.22
C GLU A 161 -9.40 -3.23 -10.70
N GLU A 162 -9.08 -1.96 -10.97
CA GLU A 162 -8.79 -1.46 -12.32
C GLU A 162 -7.78 -2.34 -13.06
N GLY A 163 -8.08 -2.72 -14.27
CA GLY A 163 -7.23 -3.55 -15.12
C GLY A 163 -7.31 -5.05 -14.86
N THR A 164 -8.10 -5.51 -13.87
CA THR A 164 -8.36 -6.94 -13.68
C THR A 164 -9.46 -7.44 -14.63
N GLN A 165 -9.56 -8.76 -14.81
CA GLN A 165 -10.59 -9.38 -15.62
C GLN A 165 -11.81 -9.74 -14.75
N ALA A 166 -13.00 -9.38 -15.22
CA ALA A 166 -14.28 -9.88 -14.74
C ALA A 166 -14.81 -10.93 -15.73
N THR A 167 -15.39 -12.01 -15.21
CA THR A 167 -16.06 -13.03 -16.01
C THR A 167 -17.50 -13.15 -15.53
N LEU A 168 -18.44 -12.87 -16.42
CA LEU A 168 -19.86 -13.02 -16.15
C LEU A 168 -20.40 -14.26 -16.86
N THR A 169 -21.22 -15.02 -16.15
CA THR A 169 -21.90 -16.21 -16.67
C THR A 169 -23.39 -16.02 -16.55
N ALA A 170 -24.11 -16.12 -17.67
CA ALA A 170 -25.56 -16.08 -17.72
C ALA A 170 -26.14 -17.50 -17.85
N THR A 171 -27.14 -17.80 -17.05
CA THR A 171 -27.87 -19.07 -17.09
C THR A 171 -29.35 -18.81 -17.39
N ALA A 172 -29.84 -19.32 -18.54
CA ALA A 172 -31.22 -19.16 -18.96
C ALA A 172 -32.18 -19.95 -18.09
N ALA A 173 -33.37 -19.42 -17.86
CA ALA A 173 -34.48 -20.16 -17.31
C ALA A 173 -35.04 -21.17 -18.33
N GLU A 174 -35.89 -22.12 -17.87
CA GLU A 174 -36.48 -23.10 -18.75
C GLU A 174 -37.31 -22.44 -19.85
N GLY A 175 -37.07 -22.84 -21.09
CA GLY A 175 -37.74 -22.30 -22.28
C GLY A 175 -37.08 -21.04 -22.88
N TYR A 176 -35.99 -20.58 -22.33
CA TYR A 176 -35.21 -19.43 -22.82
C TYR A 176 -33.82 -19.85 -23.24
N GLU A 177 -33.21 -19.06 -24.12
CA GLU A 177 -31.80 -19.21 -24.55
C GLU A 177 -31.09 -17.89 -24.42
N PHE A 178 -29.79 -17.94 -24.06
CA PHE A 178 -28.97 -16.74 -23.99
C PHE A 178 -28.75 -16.13 -25.39
N VAL A 179 -28.96 -14.85 -25.51
CA VAL A 179 -28.80 -14.10 -26.76
C VAL A 179 -27.52 -13.28 -26.74
N ASN A 180 -27.41 -12.33 -25.83
CA ASN A 180 -26.25 -11.43 -25.75
C ASN A 180 -26.18 -10.69 -24.40
N TRP A 181 -25.05 -10.01 -24.22
CA TRP A 181 -24.84 -8.99 -23.18
C TRP A 181 -25.00 -7.61 -23.77
N THR A 182 -25.69 -6.73 -23.05
CA THR A 182 -25.83 -5.31 -23.43
C THR A 182 -25.40 -4.39 -22.30
N VAL A 183 -24.89 -3.20 -22.65
CA VAL A 183 -24.66 -2.04 -21.77
C VAL A 183 -25.46 -0.88 -22.34
N ASP A 184 -26.33 -0.27 -21.56
CA ASP A 184 -27.21 0.82 -21.99
C ASP A 184 -27.99 0.49 -23.28
N GLY A 185 -28.41 -0.77 -23.42
CA GLY A 185 -29.13 -1.27 -24.60
C GLY A 185 -28.27 -1.56 -25.82
N THR A 186 -26.96 -1.32 -25.75
CA THR A 186 -26.04 -1.64 -26.86
C THR A 186 -25.36 -2.98 -26.61
N GLU A 187 -25.39 -3.87 -27.62
CA GLU A 187 -24.72 -5.16 -27.54
C GLU A 187 -23.20 -4.99 -27.37
N VAL A 188 -22.63 -5.71 -26.40
CA VAL A 188 -21.20 -5.73 -26.10
C VAL A 188 -20.57 -7.12 -26.29
N SER A 189 -21.36 -8.19 -26.21
CA SER A 189 -20.88 -9.57 -26.45
C SER A 189 -22.03 -10.54 -26.66
N THR A 190 -21.80 -11.56 -27.49
CA THR A 190 -22.63 -12.76 -27.63
C THR A 190 -22.00 -13.98 -26.98
N GLU A 191 -20.81 -13.82 -26.36
CA GLU A 191 -20.13 -14.93 -25.68
C GLU A 191 -20.69 -15.13 -24.26
N ASN A 192 -20.83 -16.39 -23.86
CA ASN A 192 -21.21 -16.78 -22.51
C ASN A 192 -20.41 -18.03 -22.09
N PRO A 193 -19.50 -17.94 -21.11
CA PRO A 193 -19.18 -16.75 -20.26
C PRO A 193 -18.53 -15.60 -21.03
N TYR A 194 -18.80 -14.36 -20.61
CA TYR A 194 -18.18 -13.15 -21.13
C TYR A 194 -17.10 -12.64 -20.19
N THR A 195 -15.86 -12.52 -20.70
CA THR A 195 -14.70 -12.02 -19.94
C THR A 195 -14.20 -10.72 -20.54
N PHE A 196 -14.02 -9.69 -19.70
CA PHE A 196 -13.53 -8.38 -20.10
C PHE A 196 -12.64 -7.73 -19.04
N THR A 197 -11.81 -6.76 -19.46
CA THR A 197 -10.96 -5.99 -18.55
C THR A 197 -11.77 -4.84 -17.96
N VAL A 198 -11.78 -4.73 -16.62
CA VAL A 198 -12.51 -3.69 -15.89
C VAL A 198 -11.71 -2.40 -15.88
N THR A 199 -12.25 -1.33 -16.46
CA THR A 199 -11.64 0.00 -16.53
C THR A 199 -12.53 1.11 -15.98
N ALA A 200 -13.79 0.81 -15.70
CA ALA A 200 -14.80 1.71 -15.13
C ALA A 200 -15.94 0.89 -14.52
N ASP A 201 -16.83 1.57 -13.79
CA ASP A 201 -18.11 0.97 -13.37
C ASP A 201 -18.90 0.59 -14.62
N VAL A 202 -19.54 -0.58 -14.60
CA VAL A 202 -20.34 -1.07 -15.72
C VAL A 202 -21.57 -1.82 -15.22
N ALA A 203 -22.69 -1.60 -15.90
CA ALA A 203 -23.94 -2.30 -15.68
C ALA A 203 -24.33 -3.08 -16.94
N LEU A 204 -24.29 -4.41 -16.86
CA LEU A 204 -24.62 -5.29 -17.98
C LEU A 204 -26.04 -5.85 -17.80
N VAL A 205 -26.65 -6.17 -18.92
CA VAL A 205 -27.92 -6.92 -18.98
C VAL A 205 -27.68 -8.16 -19.83
N ALA A 206 -28.03 -9.32 -19.26
CA ALA A 206 -28.10 -10.57 -20.01
C ALA A 206 -29.48 -10.68 -20.66
N ASN A 207 -29.53 -10.81 -21.95
CA ASN A 207 -30.73 -10.99 -22.73
C ASN A 207 -30.89 -12.47 -23.12
N PHE A 208 -32.16 -12.95 -23.06
CA PHE A 208 -32.53 -14.33 -23.33
C PHE A 208 -33.69 -14.41 -24.29
#